data_6973b6751bb555c4163efe1bec599e67
#
_entry.id   6973b6751bb555c4163efe1bec599e67
#
_cell.length_a   1.000
_cell.length_b   1.000
_cell.length_c   1.000
_cell.angle_alpha   90.00
_cell.angle_beta   90.00
_cell.angle_gamma   90.00
#
_symmetry.space_group_name_H-M   'P 1'
#
loop_
_entity.id
_entity.type
_entity.pdbx_description
1 polymer ?
#
loop_
_entity_poly.entity_id
_entity_poly.type
_entity_poly.pdbx_seq_one_letter_code
_entity_poly.pdbx_strand_id
1 'polypeptide(L)'
;MADDARRIQASNRKLRRQRSPPTKAQIAPRHPPLEYHYVYRMRAVSLPYGAVMAVSVSRSFQRLAFILAVGVFAVLALGFGLGQFGFFGVHAGGEEDGAYHQMHVYAEVLKRIQSDYVTDPNIGNVTTGALHGLLESLDADSSYLTPAEYKIYKDRPASGVAQIGVTVSKRFGYATVVSVEPGSPAEKAHLADGDVMESIGDQSTRELSLAVIRLLLEGKPGTTVALSVVKPRKPDPDKLTLTRTLVVAPALSEQQYENSTILYLKPGVLSAARVDEIAAKIKSSGKNRKVILDLRDCSAGDPAEGIRLANFFINQGTLATLEGQKFSTQTFAADSSKFLTSAPLVVLVNRGSYGAAELTADAIEGAKRGDVVGERTFGEGSVQKTIELPDGAALLLTVAKYEGPDGKKIQDEAVTPTVQAGQPADDDLDDSGNQPKEDAPLNKALELLKAKNG
;
A
#
# COMPACT_ATOMS: atom_id res chain seq x y z
N MET A 1 -6.35 -41.59 49.07
CA MET A 1 -6.59 -40.91 47.79
C MET A 1 -8.04 -40.80 47.34
N ALA A 2 -9.01 -41.45 47.97
CA ALA A 2 -10.44 -41.34 47.58
C ALA A 2 -11.24 -40.33 48.39
N ASP A 3 -10.72 -39.84 49.52
CA ASP A 3 -11.45 -38.91 50.42
C ASP A 3 -11.18 -37.43 50.08
N ASP A 4 -10.11 -37.06 49.44
CA ASP A 4 -9.81 -35.68 49.06
C ASP A 4 -10.60 -35.21 47.84
N ALA A 5 -10.95 -36.10 46.91
CA ALA A 5 -11.77 -35.79 45.75
C ALA A 5 -13.26 -35.47 46.12
N ARG A 6 -13.75 -36.02 47.24
CA ARG A 6 -15.13 -35.76 47.71
C ARG A 6 -15.25 -34.38 48.40
N ARG A 7 -14.19 -33.86 49.03
CA ARG A 7 -14.16 -32.55 49.67
C ARG A 7 -14.12 -31.39 48.65
N ILE A 8 -13.45 -31.58 47.52
CA ILE A 8 -13.39 -30.57 46.47
C ILE A 8 -14.73 -30.42 45.72
N GLN A 9 -15.44 -31.54 45.50
CA GLN A 9 -16.78 -31.46 44.87
C GLN A 9 -17.86 -30.84 45.78
N ALA A 10 -17.77 -30.97 47.09
CA ALA A 10 -18.70 -30.35 48.04
C ALA A 10 -18.50 -28.84 48.17
N SER A 11 -17.26 -28.35 48.07
CA SER A 11 -16.96 -26.91 48.08
C SER A 11 -17.47 -26.18 46.85
N ASN A 12 -17.37 -26.78 45.69
CA ASN A 12 -17.82 -26.18 44.40
C ASN A 12 -19.36 -26.14 44.26
N ARG A 13 -20.13 -26.98 45.01
CA ARG A 13 -21.61 -26.90 45.04
C ARG A 13 -22.16 -25.78 45.92
N LYS A 14 -21.42 -25.33 46.94
CA LYS A 14 -21.83 -24.19 47.79
C LYS A 14 -21.61 -22.83 47.12
N LEU A 15 -20.64 -22.70 46.27
CA LEU A 15 -20.35 -21.45 45.51
C LEU A 15 -21.32 -21.20 44.34
N ARG A 16 -22.08 -22.21 43.88
CA ARG A 16 -23.07 -22.06 42.80
C ARG A 16 -24.46 -21.61 43.24
N ARG A 17 -24.74 -21.51 44.53
CA ARG A 17 -26.08 -21.14 45.04
C ARG A 17 -26.24 -19.70 45.52
N GLN A 18 -25.23 -18.84 45.32
CA GLN A 18 -25.29 -17.41 45.72
C GLN A 18 -25.03 -16.45 44.56
N ARG A 19 -25.43 -16.77 43.34
CA ARG A 19 -25.51 -15.76 42.28
C ARG A 19 -26.95 -15.68 41.81
N SER A 20 -27.67 -14.71 42.36
CA SER A 20 -28.95 -14.20 41.84
C SER A 20 -28.68 -13.57 40.46
N PRO A 21 -29.57 -13.65 39.47
CA PRO A 21 -29.40 -12.99 38.18
C PRO A 21 -29.42 -11.47 38.37
N PRO A 22 -28.59 -10.72 37.63
CA PRO A 22 -28.60 -9.27 37.71
C PRO A 22 -29.95 -8.74 37.21
N THR A 23 -30.54 -7.88 38.02
CA THR A 23 -31.73 -7.07 37.72
C THR A 23 -31.46 -6.28 36.41
N LYS A 24 -32.44 -6.34 35.50
CA LYS A 24 -32.42 -5.52 34.26
C LYS A 24 -32.30 -4.05 34.64
N ALA A 25 -31.10 -3.48 34.46
CA ALA A 25 -30.90 -2.05 34.46
C ALA A 25 -31.58 -1.47 33.22
N GLN A 26 -32.51 -0.55 33.45
CA GLN A 26 -33.15 0.25 32.40
C GLN A 26 -32.08 1.01 31.63
N ILE A 27 -31.92 0.68 30.34
CA ILE A 27 -31.08 1.41 29.41
C ILE A 27 -31.82 2.71 29.09
N ALA A 28 -31.30 3.83 29.56
CA ALA A 28 -31.73 5.16 29.12
C ALA A 28 -31.52 5.31 27.61
N PRO A 29 -32.39 6.04 26.90
CA PRO A 29 -32.30 6.16 25.45
C PRO A 29 -31.02 6.90 25.04
N ARG A 30 -30.23 6.29 24.15
CA ARG A 30 -29.10 6.91 23.50
C ARG A 30 -29.62 8.05 22.62
N HIS A 31 -29.08 9.23 22.80
CA HIS A 31 -29.31 10.36 21.92
C HIS A 31 -28.88 10.00 20.48
N PRO A 32 -29.67 10.38 19.46
CA PRO A 32 -29.26 10.24 18.08
C PRO A 32 -28.14 11.24 17.75
N PRO A 33 -27.31 10.95 16.74
CA PRO A 33 -26.26 11.86 16.32
C PRO A 33 -26.87 13.18 15.81
N LEU A 34 -26.26 14.30 16.19
CA LEU A 34 -26.60 15.64 15.74
C LEU A 34 -26.28 15.77 14.25
N GLU A 35 -27.29 15.60 13.40
CA GLU A 35 -27.23 16.07 12.01
C GLU A 35 -27.44 17.59 12.01
N TYR A 36 -26.40 18.33 11.68
CA TYR A 36 -26.50 19.76 11.40
C TYR A 36 -27.13 19.98 10.02
N HIS A 37 -28.46 20.03 9.94
CA HIS A 37 -29.15 20.59 8.79
C HIS A 37 -29.25 22.11 8.95
N TYR A 38 -28.40 22.84 8.23
CA TYR A 38 -28.64 24.26 8.00
C TYR A 38 -29.82 24.42 7.05
N VAL A 39 -31.02 24.65 7.58
CA VAL A 39 -32.17 25.05 6.82
C VAL A 39 -32.17 26.58 6.72
N TYR A 40 -31.73 27.10 5.58
CA TYR A 40 -31.99 28.49 5.23
C TYR A 40 -33.46 28.66 4.94
N ARG A 41 -34.19 29.20 5.91
CA ARG A 41 -35.58 29.63 5.74
C ARG A 41 -35.60 31.02 5.08
N MET A 42 -35.71 31.09 3.75
CA MET A 42 -36.05 32.32 3.06
C MET A 42 -37.48 32.71 3.43
N ARG A 43 -37.62 33.76 4.20
CA ARG A 43 -38.93 34.45 4.38
C ARG A 43 -39.22 35.23 3.09
N ALA A 44 -40.19 34.78 2.33
CA ALA A 44 -40.77 35.56 1.28
C ALA A 44 -41.50 36.76 1.91
N VAL A 45 -40.98 37.97 1.69
CA VAL A 45 -41.69 39.22 1.99
C VAL A 45 -42.56 39.53 0.79
N SER A 46 -43.86 39.39 0.93
CA SER A 46 -44.85 39.81 -0.04
C SER A 46 -44.95 41.36 0.02
N LEU A 47 -44.55 42.04 -1.04
CA LEU A 47 -44.81 43.48 -1.23
C LEU A 47 -46.21 43.67 -1.82
N PRO A 48 -46.98 44.66 -1.31
CA PRO A 48 -48.31 44.94 -1.83
C PRO A 48 -48.23 45.63 -3.18
N TYR A 49 -49.08 45.21 -4.09
CA TYR A 49 -49.39 45.85 -5.36
C TYR A 49 -50.10 47.17 -5.05
N GLY A 50 -49.53 48.30 -5.49
CA GLY A 50 -50.26 49.59 -5.41
C GLY A 50 -49.50 50.79 -5.96
N ALA A 51 -50.09 51.39 -6.96
CA ALA A 51 -49.89 52.73 -7.46
C ALA A 51 -48.67 53.03 -8.32
N VAL A 52 -48.90 52.97 -9.63
CA VAL A 52 -48.04 53.61 -10.64
C VAL A 52 -48.35 55.13 -10.56
N MET A 53 -47.48 55.89 -9.89
CA MET A 53 -47.45 57.35 -10.06
C MET A 53 -46.65 57.67 -11.32
N ALA A 54 -47.35 58.21 -12.32
CA ALA A 54 -46.72 58.76 -13.50
C ALA A 54 -46.02 60.06 -13.11
N VAL A 55 -44.71 60.01 -12.87
CA VAL A 55 -43.89 61.21 -12.68
C VAL A 55 -43.58 61.80 -14.06
N SER A 56 -44.07 62.99 -14.41
CA SER A 56 -43.67 63.69 -15.60
C SER A 56 -42.24 64.21 -15.44
N VAL A 57 -41.26 63.47 -16.00
CA VAL A 57 -39.87 63.92 -16.00
C VAL A 57 -39.65 65.01 -16.97
N SER A 58 -39.18 66.20 -16.50
CA SER A 58 -38.91 67.36 -17.32
C SER A 58 -37.89 67.03 -18.43
N ARG A 59 -38.07 67.70 -19.62
CA ARG A 59 -37.17 67.51 -20.79
C ARG A 59 -35.67 67.74 -20.45
N SER A 60 -35.41 68.56 -19.44
CA SER A 60 -34.05 68.82 -18.94
C SER A 60 -33.46 67.62 -18.25
N PHE A 61 -34.23 66.83 -17.47
CA PHE A 61 -33.82 65.67 -16.79
C PHE A 61 -33.57 64.48 -17.76
N GLN A 62 -34.37 64.36 -18.80
CA GLN A 62 -34.14 63.37 -19.86
C GLN A 62 -32.86 63.65 -20.65
N ARG A 63 -32.50 64.92 -20.89
CA ARG A 63 -31.19 65.25 -21.50
C ARG A 63 -30.01 64.97 -20.61
N LEU A 64 -30.12 65.20 -19.30
CA LEU A 64 -29.08 64.92 -18.34
C LEU A 64 -28.87 63.39 -18.20
N ALA A 65 -29.96 62.61 -18.13
CA ALA A 65 -29.93 61.16 -18.08
C ALA A 65 -29.34 60.55 -19.36
N PHE A 66 -29.64 61.13 -20.53
CA PHE A 66 -29.08 60.72 -21.82
C PHE A 66 -27.57 61.01 -21.90
N ILE A 67 -27.12 62.18 -21.44
CA ILE A 67 -25.68 62.53 -21.39
C ILE A 67 -24.94 61.64 -20.44
N LEU A 68 -25.52 61.34 -19.27
CA LEU A 68 -24.94 60.35 -18.32
C LEU A 68 -24.87 58.93 -18.90
N ALA A 69 -25.94 58.50 -19.57
CA ALA A 69 -25.95 57.17 -20.21
C ALA A 69 -24.92 57.07 -21.35
N VAL A 70 -24.76 58.08 -22.16
CA VAL A 70 -23.75 58.15 -23.22
C VAL A 70 -22.33 58.19 -22.61
N GLY A 71 -22.14 58.93 -21.51
CA GLY A 71 -20.87 58.96 -20.78
C GLY A 71 -20.48 57.58 -20.23
N VAL A 72 -21.43 56.87 -19.60
CA VAL A 72 -21.22 55.51 -19.10
C VAL A 72 -20.93 54.53 -20.25
N PHE A 73 -21.65 54.66 -21.36
CA PHE A 73 -21.43 53.83 -22.54
C PHE A 73 -20.05 54.07 -23.19
N ALA A 74 -19.61 55.36 -23.24
CA ALA A 74 -18.29 55.73 -23.73
C ALA A 74 -17.16 55.19 -22.85
N VAL A 75 -17.33 55.18 -21.51
CA VAL A 75 -16.38 54.60 -20.56
C VAL A 75 -16.34 53.08 -20.69
N LEU A 76 -17.49 52.42 -20.86
CA LEU A 76 -17.58 50.98 -21.10
C LEU A 76 -16.99 50.61 -22.48
N ALA A 77 -17.20 51.39 -23.52
CA ALA A 77 -16.63 51.16 -24.86
C ALA A 77 -15.11 51.39 -24.89
N LEU A 78 -14.61 52.40 -24.16
CA LEU A 78 -13.18 52.62 -23.97
C LEU A 78 -12.54 51.49 -23.14
N GLY A 79 -13.22 51.00 -22.11
CA GLY A 79 -12.77 49.82 -21.30
C GLY A 79 -12.73 48.53 -22.15
N PHE A 80 -13.72 48.37 -23.05
CA PHE A 80 -13.77 47.20 -23.96
C PHE A 80 -12.72 47.30 -25.09
N GLY A 81 -12.46 48.53 -25.58
CA GLY A 81 -11.43 48.79 -26.61
C GLY A 81 -10.00 48.63 -26.11
N LEU A 82 -9.73 49.02 -24.86
CA LEU A 82 -8.42 48.82 -24.23
C LEU A 82 -8.18 47.36 -23.80
N GLY A 83 -9.23 46.57 -23.58
CA GLY A 83 -9.13 45.13 -23.31
C GLY A 83 -8.67 44.29 -24.50
N GLN A 84 -8.80 44.85 -25.74
CA GLN A 84 -8.29 44.15 -26.98
C GLN A 84 -6.81 44.41 -27.25
N PHE A 85 -6.18 45.37 -26.60
CA PHE A 85 -4.75 45.61 -26.67
C PHE A 85 -4.07 45.08 -25.41
N GLY A 86 -4.03 43.77 -25.25
CA GLY A 86 -3.12 42.89 -24.52
C GLY A 86 -2.26 43.44 -23.35
N PHE A 87 -2.75 44.39 -22.51
CA PHE A 87 -1.95 44.99 -21.44
C PHE A 87 -2.43 44.67 -20.02
N PHE A 88 -3.47 43.83 -19.88
CA PHE A 88 -3.77 43.18 -18.60
C PHE A 88 -3.92 41.70 -18.85
N GLY A 89 -2.76 41.04 -19.05
CA GLY A 89 -2.65 39.60 -18.82
C GLY A 89 -2.87 39.34 -17.33
N VAL A 90 -4.13 39.25 -16.90
CA VAL A 90 -4.48 38.51 -15.70
C VAL A 90 -4.23 37.08 -16.09
N HIS A 91 -3.00 36.60 -15.88
CA HIS A 91 -2.73 35.19 -15.77
C HIS A 91 -3.62 34.66 -14.67
N ALA A 92 -4.63 33.90 -15.06
CA ALA A 92 -5.33 33.03 -14.15
C ALA A 92 -4.31 32.01 -13.65
N GLY A 93 -3.59 32.35 -12.60
CA GLY A 93 -2.76 31.47 -11.81
C GLY A 93 -3.66 30.54 -11.00
N GLY A 94 -4.30 29.56 -11.66
CA GLY A 94 -5.26 28.68 -10.99
C GLY A 94 -4.64 27.55 -10.19
N GLU A 95 -3.36 27.22 -10.38
CA GLU A 95 -2.70 26.12 -9.64
C GLU A 95 -1.70 26.60 -8.59
N GLU A 96 -0.98 27.70 -8.81
CA GLU A 96 -0.06 28.25 -7.80
C GLU A 96 -0.81 28.86 -6.60
N ASP A 97 -1.96 29.49 -6.81
CA ASP A 97 -2.80 30.06 -5.74
C ASP A 97 -3.26 29.00 -4.73
N GLY A 98 -3.54 27.76 -5.18
CA GLY A 98 -3.95 26.66 -4.31
C GLY A 98 -2.86 26.22 -3.33
N ALA A 99 -1.63 26.04 -3.80
CA ALA A 99 -0.51 25.60 -2.99
C ALA A 99 -0.08 26.66 -1.96
N TYR A 100 -0.02 27.94 -2.36
CA TYR A 100 0.28 29.06 -1.46
C TYR A 100 -0.80 29.23 -0.37
N HIS A 101 -2.06 29.06 -0.73
CA HIS A 101 -3.13 29.08 0.26
C HIS A 101 -2.97 27.97 1.31
N GLN A 102 -2.68 26.74 0.90
CA GLN A 102 -2.45 25.63 1.82
C GLN A 102 -1.20 25.85 2.70
N MET A 103 -0.13 26.42 2.14
CA MET A 103 1.06 26.78 2.94
C MET A 103 0.72 27.83 4.00
N HIS A 104 -0.15 28.81 3.68
CA HIS A 104 -0.59 29.82 4.65
C HIS A 104 -1.40 29.18 5.79
N VAL A 105 -2.33 28.28 5.47
CA VAL A 105 -3.10 27.52 6.47
C VAL A 105 -2.15 26.71 7.37
N TYR A 106 -1.17 26.01 6.78
CA TYR A 106 -0.18 25.25 7.55
C TYR A 106 0.62 26.16 8.51
N ALA A 107 1.09 27.30 8.04
CA ALA A 107 1.82 28.25 8.86
C ALA A 107 0.97 28.82 10.02
N GLU A 108 -0.31 29.13 9.78
CA GLU A 108 -1.23 29.59 10.84
C GLU A 108 -1.49 28.48 11.86
N VAL A 109 -1.65 27.22 11.43
CA VAL A 109 -1.81 26.07 12.34
C VAL A 109 -0.58 25.90 13.23
N LEU A 110 0.64 25.95 12.66
CA LEU A 110 1.88 25.88 13.46
C LEU A 110 1.98 27.03 14.45
N LYS A 111 1.63 28.24 14.04
CA LYS A 111 1.62 29.41 14.93
C LYS A 111 0.64 29.22 16.09
N ARG A 112 -0.57 28.70 15.83
CA ARG A 112 -1.55 28.40 16.88
C ARG A 112 -1.07 27.31 17.82
N ILE A 113 -0.46 26.25 17.31
CA ILE A 113 0.16 25.22 18.15
C ILE A 113 1.20 25.85 19.07
N GLN A 114 2.08 26.71 18.53
CA GLN A 114 3.12 27.37 19.31
C GLN A 114 2.58 28.31 20.38
N SER A 115 1.49 29.05 20.08
CA SER A 115 0.95 30.06 21.00
C SER A 115 -0.06 29.51 22.01
N ASP A 116 -0.86 28.53 21.63
CA ASP A 116 -2.10 28.18 22.34
C ASP A 116 -2.05 26.77 22.94
N TYR A 117 -1.02 25.95 22.62
CA TYR A 117 -0.92 24.59 23.16
C TYR A 117 -0.64 24.62 24.66
N VAL A 118 -1.18 23.62 25.40
CA VAL A 118 -1.17 23.54 26.87
C VAL A 118 0.23 23.56 27.50
N THR A 119 1.27 23.16 26.77
CA THR A 119 2.68 23.21 27.18
C THR A 119 3.53 23.72 26.02
N ASP A 120 4.78 24.15 26.28
CA ASP A 120 5.69 24.58 25.20
C ASP A 120 5.98 23.40 24.24
N PRO A 121 5.50 23.45 22.97
CA PRO A 121 5.62 22.32 22.05
C PRO A 121 7.01 22.30 21.39
N ASN A 122 7.55 21.11 21.18
CA ASN A 122 8.70 20.94 20.30
C ASN A 122 8.25 21.07 18.83
N ILE A 123 8.36 22.26 18.26
CA ILE A 123 7.94 22.56 16.89
C ILE A 123 8.66 21.68 15.86
N GLY A 124 9.92 21.30 16.09
CA GLY A 124 10.65 20.37 15.22
C GLY A 124 9.95 19.00 15.11
N ASN A 125 9.57 18.43 16.27
CA ASN A 125 8.85 17.16 16.29
C ASN A 125 7.46 17.27 15.65
N VAL A 126 6.73 18.37 15.92
CA VAL A 126 5.43 18.63 15.31
C VAL A 126 5.56 18.71 13.79
N THR A 127 6.56 19.42 13.27
CA THR A 127 6.82 19.54 11.83
C THR A 127 7.20 18.18 11.21
N THR A 128 8.08 17.42 11.85
CA THR A 128 8.46 16.08 11.39
C THR A 128 7.24 15.16 11.29
N GLY A 129 6.41 15.13 12.34
CA GLY A 129 5.17 14.34 12.32
C GLY A 129 4.20 14.77 11.22
N ALA A 130 4.08 16.08 10.97
CA ALA A 130 3.25 16.61 9.88
C ALA A 130 3.79 16.22 8.50
N LEU A 131 5.12 16.24 8.29
CA LEU A 131 5.75 15.82 7.03
C LEU A 131 5.61 14.31 6.81
N HIS A 132 5.72 13.48 7.85
CA HIS A 132 5.42 12.05 7.76
C HIS A 132 3.98 11.83 7.32
N GLY A 133 3.00 12.47 7.99
CA GLY A 133 1.59 12.35 7.62
C GLY A 133 1.27 12.86 6.22
N LEU A 134 1.97 13.91 5.76
CA LEU A 134 1.81 14.45 4.41
C LEU A 134 2.21 13.40 3.35
N LEU A 135 3.35 12.75 3.52
CA LEU A 135 3.84 11.75 2.58
C LEU A 135 3.00 10.46 2.66
N GLU A 136 2.66 10.01 3.86
CA GLU A 136 1.82 8.82 4.08
C GLU A 136 0.40 8.99 3.51
N SER A 137 -0.10 10.23 3.40
CA SER A 137 -1.40 10.49 2.77
C SER A 137 -1.41 10.26 1.25
N LEU A 138 -0.24 10.19 0.61
CA LEU A 138 -0.11 9.88 -0.81
C LEU A 138 -0.14 8.36 -1.04
N ASP A 139 0.74 7.65 -0.37
CA ASP A 139 0.86 6.19 -0.38
C ASP A 139 1.77 5.70 0.76
N ALA A 140 1.83 4.39 0.97
CA ALA A 140 2.63 3.78 2.03
C ALA A 140 4.15 3.88 1.80
N ASP A 141 4.61 3.97 0.55
CA ASP A 141 6.02 3.93 0.16
C ASP A 141 6.65 5.32 0.11
N SER A 142 5.82 6.37 -0.04
CA SER A 142 6.30 7.75 0.06
C SER A 142 6.67 8.09 1.50
N SER A 143 7.91 8.52 1.72
CA SER A 143 8.46 8.74 3.06
C SER A 143 9.24 10.05 3.15
N TYR A 144 9.10 10.76 4.26
CA TYR A 144 10.02 11.82 4.66
C TYR A 144 11.10 11.23 5.56
N LEU A 145 12.34 11.59 5.31
CA LEU A 145 13.50 11.25 6.16
C LEU A 145 14.11 12.53 6.69
N THR A 146 14.23 12.63 8.01
CA THR A 146 15.00 13.70 8.66
C THR A 146 16.47 13.64 8.20
N PRO A 147 17.29 14.71 8.38
CA PRO A 147 18.70 14.68 8.02
C PRO A 147 19.47 13.50 8.66
N ALA A 148 19.14 13.15 9.89
CA ALA A 148 19.77 12.03 10.60
C ALA A 148 19.39 10.67 9.98
N GLU A 149 18.11 10.46 9.71
CA GLU A 149 17.59 9.24 9.08
C GLU A 149 18.09 9.10 7.64
N TYR A 150 18.10 10.21 6.88
CA TYR A 150 18.61 10.19 5.51
C TYR A 150 20.09 9.86 5.47
N LYS A 151 20.88 10.37 6.41
CA LYS A 151 22.29 9.98 6.52
C LYS A 151 22.44 8.47 6.72
N ILE A 152 21.68 7.87 7.62
CA ILE A 152 21.70 6.41 7.84
C ILE A 152 21.27 5.68 6.57
N TYR A 153 20.21 6.14 5.92
CA TYR A 153 19.69 5.57 4.68
C TYR A 153 20.72 5.61 3.54
N LYS A 154 21.40 6.76 3.37
CA LYS A 154 22.41 6.97 2.32
C LYS A 154 23.70 6.19 2.58
N ASP A 155 24.14 6.13 3.83
CA ASP A 155 25.37 5.43 4.24
C ASP A 155 25.16 3.90 4.38
N ARG A 156 23.95 3.40 4.11
CA ARG A 156 23.62 1.98 4.19
C ARG A 156 24.45 1.18 3.18
N PRO A 157 25.15 0.10 3.60
CA PRO A 157 25.89 -0.75 2.69
C PRO A 157 24.95 -1.39 1.63
N ALA A 158 25.43 -1.51 0.41
CA ALA A 158 24.68 -2.16 -0.67
C ALA A 158 24.47 -3.67 -0.44
N SER A 159 25.27 -4.29 0.46
CA SER A 159 25.17 -5.70 0.80
C SER A 159 25.70 -5.97 2.21
N GLY A 160 25.36 -7.12 2.79
CA GLY A 160 25.83 -7.51 4.11
C GLY A 160 25.11 -6.82 5.27
N VAL A 161 23.95 -6.21 5.02
CA VAL A 161 23.07 -5.69 6.07
C VAL A 161 22.35 -6.85 6.72
N ALA A 162 22.46 -6.93 8.05
CA ALA A 162 21.71 -7.93 8.80
C ALA A 162 20.29 -7.44 9.07
N GLN A 163 19.37 -8.36 9.09
CA GLN A 163 17.94 -8.11 9.26
C GLN A 163 17.28 -9.24 10.05
N ILE A 164 16.03 -9.09 10.38
CA ILE A 164 15.26 -10.15 11.05
C ILE A 164 14.58 -11.11 10.07
N GLY A 165 14.56 -10.79 8.77
CA GLY A 165 14.00 -11.63 7.70
C GLY A 165 12.49 -11.46 7.52
N VAL A 166 12.04 -10.22 7.45
CA VAL A 166 10.65 -9.87 7.11
C VAL A 166 10.61 -8.84 6.01
N THR A 167 9.63 -8.96 5.13
CA THR A 167 9.19 -7.87 4.27
C THR A 167 8.01 -7.19 4.96
N VAL A 168 8.05 -5.87 5.04
CA VAL A 168 7.02 -5.07 5.71
C VAL A 168 6.47 -3.98 4.80
N SER A 169 5.20 -3.67 4.98
CA SER A 169 4.53 -2.50 4.42
C SER A 169 3.66 -1.85 5.49
N LYS A 170 3.05 -0.69 5.19
CA LYS A 170 2.08 -0.07 6.11
C LYS A 170 0.65 -0.36 5.66
N ARG A 171 -0.16 -0.84 6.59
CA ARG A 171 -1.62 -0.97 6.40
C ARG A 171 -2.33 -0.43 7.64
N PHE A 172 -3.37 0.36 7.41
CA PHE A 172 -4.11 1.04 8.49
C PHE A 172 -3.22 1.85 9.44
N GLY A 173 -2.12 2.41 8.90
CA GLY A 173 -1.17 3.24 9.63
C GLY A 173 -0.10 2.47 10.42
N TYR A 174 -0.14 1.13 10.50
CA TYR A 174 0.86 0.32 11.21
C TYR A 174 1.71 -0.51 10.25
N ALA A 175 2.92 -0.84 10.68
CA ALA A 175 3.76 -1.80 9.97
C ALA A 175 3.12 -3.20 10.03
N THR A 176 2.90 -3.78 8.87
CA THR A 176 2.33 -5.13 8.71
C THR A 176 3.35 -6.02 8.02
N VAL A 177 3.51 -7.24 8.50
CA VAL A 177 4.34 -8.27 7.87
C VAL A 177 3.65 -8.71 6.57
N VAL A 178 4.38 -8.63 5.46
CA VAL A 178 3.94 -9.08 4.13
C VAL A 178 4.37 -10.52 3.91
N SER A 179 5.62 -10.83 4.28
CA SER A 179 6.17 -12.18 4.20
C SER A 179 7.32 -12.35 5.20
N VAL A 180 7.64 -13.60 5.48
CA VAL A 180 8.73 -14.00 6.37
C VAL A 180 9.68 -14.90 5.60
N GLU A 181 10.97 -14.56 5.63
CA GLU A 181 12.02 -15.33 4.98
C GLU A 181 12.28 -16.66 5.71
N PRO A 182 12.29 -17.79 5.00
CA PRO A 182 12.61 -19.09 5.60
C PRO A 182 13.99 -19.12 6.26
N GLY A 183 14.07 -19.75 7.42
CA GLY A 183 15.30 -19.86 8.22
C GLY A 183 15.69 -18.60 9.00
N SER A 184 14.91 -17.51 8.85
CA SER A 184 15.18 -16.22 9.48
C SER A 184 14.92 -16.21 11.00
N PRO A 185 15.41 -15.17 11.71
CA PRO A 185 15.02 -14.92 13.09
C PRO A 185 13.51 -14.71 13.27
N ALA A 186 12.85 -14.09 12.30
CA ALA A 186 11.41 -13.84 12.31
C ALA A 186 10.61 -15.16 12.22
N GLU A 187 10.97 -16.07 11.32
CA GLU A 187 10.33 -17.39 11.23
C GLU A 187 10.49 -18.18 12.54
N LYS A 188 11.69 -18.19 13.12
CA LYS A 188 11.96 -18.86 14.41
C LYS A 188 11.15 -18.27 15.57
N ALA A 189 10.75 -17.02 15.46
CA ALA A 189 9.88 -16.33 16.41
C ALA A 189 8.39 -16.48 16.06
N HIS A 190 8.05 -17.30 15.06
CA HIS A 190 6.67 -17.52 14.60
C HIS A 190 5.96 -16.23 14.16
N LEU A 191 6.71 -15.30 13.55
CA LEU A 191 6.09 -14.21 12.80
C LEU A 191 5.50 -14.76 11.50
N ALA A 192 4.35 -14.24 11.10
CA ALA A 192 3.62 -14.64 9.92
C ALA A 192 3.13 -13.43 9.11
N ASP A 193 2.70 -13.66 7.89
CA ASP A 193 2.01 -12.66 7.09
C ASP A 193 0.73 -12.18 7.80
N GLY A 194 0.49 -10.86 7.70
CA GLY A 194 -0.64 -10.22 8.39
C GLY A 194 -0.37 -9.84 9.86
N ASP A 195 0.74 -10.27 10.47
CA ASP A 195 1.12 -9.79 11.81
C ASP A 195 1.38 -8.28 11.77
N VAL A 196 0.91 -7.57 12.79
CA VAL A 196 1.05 -6.11 12.92
C VAL A 196 2.13 -5.78 13.93
N MET A 197 3.18 -5.12 13.51
CA MET A 197 4.21 -4.55 14.40
C MET A 197 3.69 -3.23 14.97
N GLU A 198 3.23 -3.24 16.21
CA GLU A 198 2.77 -2.06 16.92
C GLU A 198 3.91 -1.09 17.23
N SER A 199 5.05 -1.62 17.69
CA SER A 199 6.24 -0.82 17.99
C SER A 199 7.54 -1.55 17.66
N ILE A 200 8.58 -0.75 17.41
CA ILE A 200 9.98 -1.17 17.27
C ILE A 200 10.79 -0.41 18.32
N GLY A 201 11.35 -1.13 19.30
CA GLY A 201 11.86 -0.51 20.52
C GLY A 201 10.72 0.23 21.24
N ASP A 202 10.98 1.51 21.55
CA ASP A 202 10.01 2.40 22.23
C ASP A 202 9.19 3.25 21.25
N GLN A 203 9.34 3.04 19.93
CA GLN A 203 8.70 3.86 18.90
C GLN A 203 7.50 3.12 18.30
N SER A 204 6.33 3.77 18.28
CA SER A 204 5.15 3.28 17.59
C SER A 204 5.38 3.30 16.08
N THR A 205 5.11 2.20 15.39
CA THR A 205 5.24 2.13 13.92
C THR A 205 4.23 3.02 13.21
N ARG A 206 3.18 3.44 13.92
CA ARG A 206 2.20 4.39 13.40
C ARG A 206 2.81 5.78 13.14
N GLU A 207 3.78 6.18 13.95
CA GLU A 207 4.43 7.49 13.86
C GLU A 207 5.63 7.51 12.92
N LEU A 208 6.07 6.33 12.45
CA LEU A 208 7.23 6.16 11.60
C LEU A 208 6.83 5.99 10.14
N SER A 209 7.61 6.56 9.22
CA SER A 209 7.47 6.25 7.79
C SER A 209 7.95 4.82 7.51
N LEU A 210 7.47 4.22 6.41
CA LEU A 210 7.86 2.85 6.04
C LEU A 210 9.37 2.71 5.84
N ALA A 211 10.02 3.73 5.28
CA ALA A 211 11.47 3.73 5.11
C ALA A 211 12.21 3.68 6.45
N VAL A 212 11.76 4.42 7.45
CA VAL A 212 12.34 4.40 8.79
C VAL A 212 12.10 3.05 9.48
N ILE A 213 10.90 2.48 9.34
CA ILE A 213 10.59 1.14 9.84
C ILE A 213 11.58 0.11 9.27
N ARG A 214 11.81 0.13 7.95
CA ARG A 214 12.77 -0.76 7.28
C ARG A 214 14.19 -0.56 7.84
N LEU A 215 14.64 0.69 8.03
CA LEU A 215 15.95 0.99 8.62
C LEU A 215 16.10 0.46 10.06
N LEU A 216 15.04 0.55 10.87
CA LEU A 216 15.06 0.06 12.25
C LEU A 216 15.08 -1.47 12.34
N LEU A 217 14.54 -2.18 11.37
CA LEU A 217 14.59 -3.65 11.28
C LEU A 217 15.95 -4.15 10.82
N GLU A 218 16.71 -3.33 10.11
CA GLU A 218 18.07 -3.60 9.65
C GLU A 218 19.12 -3.18 10.71
N GLY A 219 20.36 -3.67 10.55
CA GLY A 219 21.48 -3.25 11.38
C GLY A 219 22.73 -4.10 11.26
N LYS A 220 23.61 -4.02 12.25
CA LYS A 220 24.81 -4.84 12.28
C LYS A 220 24.48 -6.27 12.71
N PRO A 221 25.15 -7.29 12.13
CA PRO A 221 24.97 -8.68 12.56
C PRO A 221 25.19 -8.85 14.08
N GLY A 222 24.31 -9.63 14.71
CA GLY A 222 24.37 -9.91 16.15
C GLY A 222 23.73 -8.83 17.05
N THR A 223 23.28 -7.69 16.50
CA THR A 223 22.49 -6.72 17.27
C THR A 223 21.06 -7.20 17.41
N THR A 224 20.36 -6.74 18.45
CA THR A 224 18.97 -7.11 18.71
C THR A 224 18.00 -5.97 18.34
N VAL A 225 16.75 -6.34 18.09
CA VAL A 225 15.62 -5.43 17.96
C VAL A 225 14.47 -5.96 18.81
N ALA A 226 13.90 -5.07 19.62
CA ALA A 226 12.69 -5.37 20.38
C ALA A 226 11.46 -4.98 19.55
N LEU A 227 10.44 -5.83 19.55
CA LEU A 227 9.20 -5.66 18.80
C LEU A 227 8.01 -5.89 19.70
N SER A 228 6.94 -5.11 19.53
CA SER A 228 5.61 -5.43 20.02
C SER A 228 4.75 -5.82 18.81
N VAL A 229 4.24 -7.04 18.80
CA VAL A 229 3.55 -7.62 17.64
C VAL A 229 2.15 -8.08 18.02
N VAL A 230 1.16 -7.60 17.31
CA VAL A 230 -0.24 -8.01 17.44
C VAL A 230 -0.54 -9.02 16.33
N LYS A 231 -1.00 -10.21 16.72
CA LYS A 231 -1.41 -11.25 15.78
C LYS A 231 -2.91 -11.13 15.46
N PRO A 232 -3.37 -11.47 14.24
CA PRO A 232 -4.76 -11.25 13.81
C PRO A 232 -5.83 -11.80 14.76
N ARG A 233 -5.52 -12.87 15.52
CA ARG A 233 -6.48 -13.54 16.43
C ARG A 233 -6.16 -13.39 17.92
N LYS A 234 -5.08 -12.68 18.25
CA LYS A 234 -4.61 -12.49 19.61
C LYS A 234 -4.57 -11.01 19.93
N PRO A 235 -5.50 -10.47 20.74
CA PRO A 235 -5.58 -9.02 21.01
C PRO A 235 -4.40 -8.50 21.82
N ASP A 236 -3.77 -9.35 22.64
CA ASP A 236 -2.65 -8.95 23.49
C ASP A 236 -1.35 -9.02 22.68
N PRO A 237 -0.53 -7.94 22.66
CA PRO A 237 0.71 -7.91 21.92
C PRO A 237 1.76 -8.89 22.47
N ASP A 238 2.41 -9.61 21.58
CA ASP A 238 3.61 -10.39 21.90
C ASP A 238 4.84 -9.49 21.89
N LYS A 239 5.61 -9.51 22.97
CA LYS A 239 6.90 -8.82 23.06
C LYS A 239 8.02 -9.76 22.64
N LEU A 240 8.67 -9.45 21.54
CA LEU A 240 9.73 -10.25 20.94
C LEU A 240 11.05 -9.49 20.97
N THR A 241 12.17 -10.19 21.17
CA THR A 241 13.51 -9.64 20.98
C THR A 241 14.23 -10.52 19.97
N LEU A 242 14.46 -9.99 18.78
CA LEU A 242 15.05 -10.73 17.67
C LEU A 242 16.48 -10.29 17.42
N THR A 243 17.37 -11.23 17.13
CA THR A 243 18.75 -10.95 16.74
C THR A 243 18.84 -10.79 15.24
N ARG A 244 19.39 -9.66 14.77
CA ARG A 244 19.62 -9.43 13.34
C ARG A 244 20.73 -10.36 12.84
N THR A 245 20.46 -11.04 11.74
CA THR A 245 21.40 -11.95 11.08
C THR A 245 21.52 -11.62 9.60
N LEU A 246 22.57 -12.08 8.96
CA LEU A 246 22.63 -12.11 7.52
C LEU A 246 21.64 -13.17 7.03
N VAL A 247 20.52 -12.74 6.50
CA VAL A 247 19.52 -13.65 5.94
C VAL A 247 19.97 -14.05 4.54
N VAL A 248 20.08 -15.35 4.34
CA VAL A 248 20.47 -15.93 3.04
C VAL A 248 19.19 -16.35 2.34
N ALA A 249 18.99 -15.84 1.13
CA ALA A 249 17.85 -16.24 0.31
C ALA A 249 17.84 -17.79 0.14
N PRO A 250 16.67 -18.43 0.27
CA PRO A 250 16.55 -19.88 0.12
C PRO A 250 17.02 -20.32 -1.27
N ALA A 251 17.55 -21.53 -1.39
CA ALA A 251 17.89 -22.10 -2.68
C ALA A 251 16.64 -22.25 -3.57
N LEU A 252 16.85 -22.29 -4.90
CA LEU A 252 15.76 -22.63 -5.82
C LEU A 252 15.23 -24.03 -5.48
N SER A 253 13.96 -24.11 -5.09
CA SER A 253 13.31 -25.39 -4.92
C SER A 253 12.87 -25.93 -6.28
N GLU A 254 13.37 -27.09 -6.65
CA GLU A 254 13.01 -27.82 -7.88
C GLU A 254 12.35 -29.14 -7.51
N GLN A 255 11.20 -29.40 -8.07
CA GLN A 255 10.51 -30.69 -7.94
C GLN A 255 9.95 -31.13 -9.30
N GLN A 256 9.67 -32.42 -9.41
CA GLN A 256 9.11 -33.02 -10.61
C GLN A 256 7.86 -33.81 -10.26
N TYR A 257 6.78 -33.52 -11.00
CA TYR A 257 5.50 -34.19 -10.81
C TYR A 257 5.11 -34.96 -12.06
N GLU A 258 4.12 -35.85 -11.93
CA GLU A 258 3.50 -36.61 -13.00
C GLU A 258 4.52 -37.33 -13.90
N ASN A 259 5.35 -38.22 -13.29
CA ASN A 259 6.41 -38.94 -13.99
C ASN A 259 7.36 -38.00 -14.75
N SER A 260 7.73 -36.90 -14.12
CA SER A 260 8.64 -35.90 -14.68
C SER A 260 8.11 -35.10 -15.89
N THR A 261 6.80 -35.10 -16.15
CA THR A 261 6.22 -34.27 -17.21
C THR A 261 5.99 -32.83 -16.79
N ILE A 262 5.94 -32.56 -15.48
CA ILE A 262 5.75 -31.22 -14.90
C ILE A 262 7.00 -30.83 -14.10
N LEU A 263 7.59 -29.70 -14.44
CA LEU A 263 8.67 -29.06 -13.70
C LEU A 263 8.07 -28.02 -12.74
N TYR A 264 8.33 -28.18 -11.44
CA TYR A 264 7.99 -27.19 -10.42
C TYR A 264 9.23 -26.43 -10.00
N LEU A 265 9.13 -25.09 -9.96
CA LEU A 265 10.18 -24.16 -9.55
C LEU A 265 9.64 -23.15 -8.56
N LYS A 266 10.21 -23.10 -7.33
CA LYS A 266 9.92 -22.05 -6.34
C LYS A 266 11.20 -21.25 -6.07
N PRO A 267 11.30 -20.02 -6.59
CA PRO A 267 12.53 -19.20 -6.50
C PRO A 267 12.81 -18.63 -5.11
N GLY A 268 11.79 -18.29 -4.33
CA GLY A 268 11.89 -17.57 -3.05
C GLY A 268 12.31 -16.11 -3.21
N VAL A 269 13.19 -15.78 -4.15
CA VAL A 269 13.67 -14.42 -4.47
C VAL A 269 13.89 -14.30 -5.97
N LEU A 270 13.68 -13.10 -6.53
CA LEU A 270 13.94 -12.79 -7.94
C LEU A 270 15.16 -11.91 -8.10
N SER A 271 16.34 -12.43 -7.77
CA SER A 271 17.64 -11.84 -8.11
C SER A 271 18.08 -12.26 -9.51
N ALA A 272 19.01 -11.52 -10.13
CA ALA A 272 19.56 -11.84 -11.45
C ALA A 272 20.11 -13.29 -11.50
N ALA A 273 20.87 -13.70 -10.50
CA ALA A 273 21.41 -15.07 -10.41
C ALA A 273 20.31 -16.12 -10.31
N ARG A 274 19.24 -15.85 -9.55
CA ARG A 274 18.11 -16.78 -9.41
C ARG A 274 17.32 -16.90 -10.71
N VAL A 275 17.09 -15.81 -11.41
CA VAL A 275 16.40 -15.83 -12.72
C VAL A 275 17.24 -16.54 -13.78
N ASP A 276 18.59 -16.42 -13.74
CA ASP A 276 19.51 -17.21 -14.58
C ASP A 276 19.43 -18.71 -14.26
N GLU A 277 19.33 -19.06 -12.99
CA GLU A 277 19.18 -20.46 -12.54
C GLU A 277 17.84 -21.03 -13.05
N ILE A 278 16.74 -20.29 -12.96
CA ILE A 278 15.43 -20.69 -13.51
C ILE A 278 15.55 -20.91 -15.03
N ALA A 279 16.20 -19.98 -15.75
CA ALA A 279 16.40 -20.12 -17.19
C ALA A 279 17.17 -21.39 -17.54
N ALA A 280 18.22 -21.71 -16.80
CA ALA A 280 19.00 -22.93 -17.00
C ALA A 280 18.14 -24.19 -16.76
N LYS A 281 17.31 -24.20 -15.72
CA LYS A 281 16.40 -25.32 -15.42
C LYS A 281 15.34 -25.53 -16.52
N ILE A 282 14.74 -24.44 -17.00
CA ILE A 282 13.77 -24.51 -18.11
C ILE A 282 14.45 -25.05 -19.38
N LYS A 283 15.64 -24.58 -19.74
CA LYS A 283 16.39 -25.04 -20.92
C LYS A 283 16.77 -26.52 -20.83
N SER A 284 17.22 -26.98 -19.67
CA SER A 284 17.63 -28.36 -19.44
C SER A 284 16.46 -29.34 -19.37
N SER A 285 15.26 -28.88 -19.04
CA SER A 285 14.08 -29.73 -18.85
C SER A 285 13.42 -30.21 -20.15
N GLY A 286 13.78 -29.61 -21.30
CA GLY A 286 13.16 -29.90 -22.58
C GLY A 286 12.00 -28.97 -22.94
N LYS A 287 11.83 -28.70 -24.24
CA LYS A 287 10.93 -27.65 -24.76
C LYS A 287 9.44 -27.83 -24.43
N ASN A 288 8.99 -29.04 -24.22
CA ASN A 288 7.56 -29.36 -24.06
C ASN A 288 7.18 -29.67 -22.60
N ARG A 289 8.09 -29.46 -21.65
CA ARG A 289 7.83 -29.77 -20.26
C ARG A 289 6.92 -28.70 -19.65
N LYS A 290 5.78 -29.10 -19.12
CA LYS A 290 4.85 -28.23 -18.40
C LYS A 290 5.53 -27.61 -17.20
N VAL A 291 5.21 -26.37 -16.84
CA VAL A 291 5.88 -25.63 -15.78
C VAL A 291 4.89 -25.15 -14.72
N ILE A 292 5.21 -25.38 -13.45
CA ILE A 292 4.63 -24.65 -12.31
C ILE A 292 5.70 -23.70 -11.81
N LEU A 293 5.41 -22.41 -11.85
CA LEU A 293 6.24 -21.36 -11.26
C LEU A 293 5.57 -20.88 -9.97
N ASP A 294 6.14 -21.26 -8.82
CA ASP A 294 5.59 -20.90 -7.52
C ASP A 294 6.22 -19.61 -6.99
N LEU A 295 5.46 -18.52 -7.10
CA LEU A 295 5.83 -17.18 -6.62
C LEU A 295 5.22 -16.85 -5.26
N ARG A 296 4.66 -17.81 -4.54
CA ARG A 296 4.14 -17.60 -3.19
C ARG A 296 5.28 -17.26 -2.24
N ASP A 297 5.06 -16.28 -1.38
CA ASP A 297 6.01 -15.73 -0.40
C ASP A 297 7.29 -15.16 -1.05
N CYS A 298 7.28 -14.92 -2.36
CA CYS A 298 8.36 -14.28 -3.09
C CYS A 298 8.22 -12.76 -3.01
N SER A 299 8.82 -12.17 -1.98
CA SER A 299 8.69 -10.74 -1.68
C SER A 299 9.98 -9.93 -1.92
N ALA A 300 11.05 -10.58 -2.31
CA ALA A 300 12.33 -9.93 -2.62
C ALA A 300 12.71 -10.13 -4.08
N GLY A 301 13.16 -9.07 -4.74
CA GLY A 301 13.61 -9.13 -6.13
C GLY A 301 13.64 -7.76 -6.79
N ASP A 302 14.35 -7.70 -7.92
CA ASP A 302 14.39 -6.52 -8.77
C ASP A 302 13.19 -6.56 -9.74
N PRO A 303 12.40 -5.49 -9.89
CA PRO A 303 11.33 -5.41 -10.88
C PRO A 303 11.76 -5.82 -12.30
N ALA A 304 12.97 -5.41 -12.72
CA ALA A 304 13.51 -5.81 -14.02
C ALA A 304 13.69 -7.33 -14.16
N GLU A 305 14.02 -8.02 -13.08
CA GLU A 305 14.17 -9.48 -13.07
C GLU A 305 12.81 -10.19 -13.11
N GLY A 306 11.78 -9.60 -12.50
CA GLY A 306 10.39 -10.09 -12.65
C GLY A 306 9.91 -10.00 -14.09
N ILE A 307 10.14 -8.86 -14.75
CA ILE A 307 9.83 -8.66 -16.18
C ILE A 307 10.64 -9.62 -17.06
N ARG A 308 11.93 -9.82 -16.75
CA ARG A 308 12.80 -10.75 -17.47
C ARG A 308 12.32 -12.20 -17.33
N LEU A 309 11.86 -12.61 -16.16
CA LEU A 309 11.30 -13.94 -15.92
C LEU A 309 10.02 -14.16 -16.73
N ALA A 310 9.13 -13.18 -16.80
CA ALA A 310 7.93 -13.24 -17.65
C ALA A 310 8.30 -13.44 -19.13
N ASN A 311 9.37 -12.77 -19.60
CA ASN A 311 9.83 -12.88 -20.99
C ASN A 311 10.33 -14.29 -21.37
N PHE A 312 10.66 -15.16 -20.44
CA PHE A 312 10.97 -16.57 -20.74
C PHE A 312 9.76 -17.32 -21.29
N PHE A 313 8.57 -16.87 -21.00
CA PHE A 313 7.31 -17.50 -21.35
C PHE A 313 6.50 -16.70 -22.39
N ILE A 314 6.81 -15.41 -22.59
CA ILE A 314 6.09 -14.50 -23.51
C ILE A 314 7.07 -14.05 -24.59
N ASN A 315 6.74 -14.30 -25.86
CA ASN A 315 7.64 -14.05 -26.99
C ASN A 315 7.33 -12.74 -27.74
N GLN A 316 6.21 -12.09 -27.49
CA GLN A 316 5.79 -10.87 -28.16
C GLN A 316 4.75 -10.11 -27.32
N GLY A 317 4.63 -8.81 -27.58
CA GLY A 317 3.70 -7.93 -26.88
C GLY A 317 4.37 -7.19 -25.71
N THR A 318 3.57 -6.45 -24.98
CA THR A 318 4.01 -5.70 -23.78
C THR A 318 4.06 -6.65 -22.60
N LEU A 319 5.10 -6.55 -21.78
CA LEU A 319 5.23 -7.26 -20.51
C LEU A 319 4.77 -6.39 -19.34
N ALA A 320 5.13 -5.12 -19.36
CA ALA A 320 4.72 -4.13 -18.38
C ALA A 320 4.87 -2.73 -18.96
N THR A 321 4.20 -1.76 -18.38
CA THR A 321 4.41 -0.33 -18.61
C THR A 321 4.68 0.35 -17.29
N LEU A 322 5.59 1.31 -17.26
CA LEU A 322 5.87 2.14 -16.09
C LEU A 322 5.46 3.57 -16.44
N GLU A 323 4.53 4.13 -15.68
CA GLU A 323 3.91 5.43 -15.95
C GLU A 323 3.83 6.30 -14.70
N GLY A 324 3.94 7.64 -14.90
CA GLY A 324 3.78 8.62 -13.83
C GLY A 324 3.57 10.03 -14.37
N GLN A 325 3.05 10.95 -13.57
CA GLN A 325 2.62 12.29 -13.99
C GLN A 325 3.74 13.09 -14.70
N LYS A 326 4.96 13.03 -14.18
CA LYS A 326 6.16 13.70 -14.76
C LYS A 326 7.26 12.69 -15.10
N PHE A 327 6.90 11.43 -15.17
CA PHE A 327 7.78 10.34 -15.52
C PHE A 327 7.53 9.95 -16.97
N SER A 328 8.59 9.86 -17.78
CA SER A 328 8.44 9.42 -19.18
C SER A 328 7.99 7.96 -19.20
N THR A 329 6.85 7.69 -19.82
CA THR A 329 6.31 6.34 -19.96
C THR A 329 7.36 5.40 -20.55
N GLN A 330 7.62 4.29 -19.86
CA GLN A 330 8.52 3.23 -20.30
C GLN A 330 7.71 1.96 -20.56
N THR A 331 7.80 1.44 -21.78
CA THR A 331 7.17 0.17 -22.16
C THR A 331 8.21 -0.93 -22.24
N PHE A 332 8.01 -2.00 -21.49
CA PHE A 332 8.83 -3.19 -21.49
C PHE A 332 8.22 -4.22 -22.45
N ALA A 333 8.75 -4.28 -23.66
CA ALA A 333 8.28 -5.24 -24.67
C ALA A 333 9.00 -6.58 -24.53
N ALA A 334 8.31 -7.65 -24.89
CA ALA A 334 8.91 -8.98 -24.96
C ALA A 334 9.96 -9.04 -26.07
N ASP A 335 11.12 -9.60 -25.71
CA ASP A 335 12.24 -9.89 -26.60
C ASP A 335 12.21 -11.38 -26.97
N SER A 336 11.89 -11.69 -28.21
CA SER A 336 11.78 -13.06 -28.71
C SER A 336 13.08 -13.87 -28.55
N SER A 337 14.25 -13.20 -28.48
CA SER A 337 15.53 -13.88 -28.24
C SER A 337 15.67 -14.45 -26.82
N LYS A 338 14.90 -13.95 -25.87
CA LYS A 338 14.87 -14.38 -24.46
C LYS A 338 13.78 -15.42 -24.19
N PHE A 339 12.88 -15.62 -25.15
CA PHE A 339 11.81 -16.61 -25.03
C PHE A 339 12.37 -18.04 -24.94
N LEU A 340 11.95 -18.80 -23.94
CA LEU A 340 12.48 -20.13 -23.70
C LEU A 340 11.48 -21.25 -24.01
N THR A 341 10.20 -21.07 -23.70
CA THR A 341 9.22 -22.17 -23.83
C THR A 341 7.78 -21.68 -24.03
N SER A 342 7.06 -22.38 -24.91
CA SER A 342 5.60 -22.26 -25.08
C SER A 342 4.83 -23.33 -24.29
N ALA A 343 5.52 -24.19 -23.54
CA ALA A 343 4.88 -25.27 -22.79
C ALA A 343 3.78 -24.75 -21.84
N PRO A 344 2.76 -25.54 -21.50
CA PRO A 344 1.75 -25.15 -20.53
C PRO A 344 2.35 -24.66 -19.23
N LEU A 345 1.87 -23.52 -18.73
CA LEU A 345 2.36 -22.80 -17.55
C LEU A 345 1.22 -22.57 -16.57
N VAL A 346 1.51 -22.77 -15.30
CA VAL A 346 0.72 -22.25 -14.17
C VAL A 346 1.64 -21.49 -13.23
N VAL A 347 1.19 -20.34 -12.76
CA VAL A 347 1.88 -19.53 -11.76
C VAL A 347 1.11 -19.59 -10.45
N LEU A 348 1.78 -19.92 -9.35
CA LEU A 348 1.17 -19.88 -8.02
C LEU A 348 1.49 -18.57 -7.34
N VAL A 349 0.48 -17.94 -6.74
CA VAL A 349 0.60 -16.67 -6.02
C VAL A 349 -0.18 -16.69 -4.71
N ASN A 350 0.24 -15.84 -3.75
CA ASN A 350 -0.47 -15.59 -2.51
C ASN A 350 -0.26 -14.13 -2.04
N ARG A 351 -0.74 -13.80 -0.85
CA ARG A 351 -0.58 -12.45 -0.26
C ARG A 351 0.87 -12.05 -0.02
N GLY A 352 1.80 -13.01 0.09
CA GLY A 352 3.24 -12.77 0.20
C GLY A 352 3.96 -12.63 -1.15
N SER A 353 3.24 -12.77 -2.29
CA SER A 353 3.78 -12.41 -3.62
C SER A 353 3.81 -10.89 -3.74
N TYR A 354 5.02 -10.30 -3.93
CA TYR A 354 5.25 -8.87 -3.81
C TYR A 354 6.18 -8.36 -4.92
N GLY A 355 5.94 -7.19 -5.45
CA GLY A 355 6.82 -6.47 -6.37
C GLY A 355 7.20 -7.26 -7.63
N ALA A 356 8.44 -7.74 -7.73
CA ALA A 356 8.93 -8.48 -8.91
C ALA A 356 8.11 -9.74 -9.22
N ALA A 357 7.61 -10.43 -8.19
CA ALA A 357 6.74 -11.59 -8.35
C ALA A 357 5.40 -11.21 -8.95
N GLU A 358 4.84 -10.08 -8.54
CA GLU A 358 3.59 -9.54 -9.07
C GLU A 358 3.72 -9.14 -10.53
N LEU A 359 4.82 -8.46 -10.91
CA LEU A 359 5.13 -8.12 -12.29
C LEU A 359 5.21 -9.35 -13.20
N THR A 360 5.79 -10.44 -12.69
CA THR A 360 5.84 -11.72 -13.43
C THR A 360 4.44 -12.31 -13.61
N ALA A 361 3.65 -12.38 -12.53
CA ALA A 361 2.32 -12.97 -12.55
C ALA A 361 1.35 -12.16 -13.41
N ASP A 362 1.38 -10.83 -13.30
CA ASP A 362 0.55 -9.91 -14.05
C ASP A 362 0.86 -9.94 -15.55
N ALA A 363 2.13 -9.96 -15.93
CA ALA A 363 2.52 -10.12 -17.33
C ALA A 363 2.01 -11.43 -17.92
N ILE A 364 2.05 -12.54 -17.18
CA ILE A 364 1.58 -13.86 -17.63
C ILE A 364 0.05 -13.88 -17.73
N GLU A 365 -0.65 -13.29 -16.77
CA GLU A 365 -2.12 -13.20 -16.76
C GLU A 365 -2.61 -12.30 -17.90
N GLY A 366 -2.09 -11.07 -18.00
CA GLY A 366 -2.50 -10.09 -18.99
C GLY A 366 -2.20 -10.53 -20.43
N ALA A 367 -1.09 -11.23 -20.66
CA ALA A 367 -0.78 -11.87 -21.95
C ALA A 367 -1.58 -13.16 -22.19
N LYS A 368 -2.38 -13.63 -21.25
CA LYS A 368 -3.13 -14.92 -21.29
C LYS A 368 -2.22 -16.10 -21.60
N ARG A 369 -0.99 -16.05 -21.08
CA ARG A 369 0.06 -17.03 -21.36
C ARG A 369 -0.07 -18.29 -20.52
N GLY A 370 -0.63 -18.18 -19.34
CA GLY A 370 -0.83 -19.26 -18.39
C GLY A 370 -1.90 -18.91 -17.37
N ASP A 371 -2.31 -19.90 -16.56
CA ASP A 371 -3.21 -19.66 -15.45
C ASP A 371 -2.42 -19.15 -14.24
N VAL A 372 -2.94 -18.14 -13.55
CA VAL A 372 -2.47 -17.69 -12.25
C VAL A 372 -3.41 -18.27 -11.20
N VAL A 373 -2.87 -19.03 -10.25
CA VAL A 373 -3.64 -19.82 -9.28
C VAL A 373 -3.23 -19.43 -7.87
N GLY A 374 -4.19 -19.24 -6.98
CA GLY A 374 -3.93 -18.97 -5.57
C GLY A 374 -4.79 -17.87 -4.99
N GLU A 375 -4.19 -16.99 -4.22
CA GLU A 375 -4.82 -15.83 -3.59
C GLU A 375 -4.37 -14.54 -4.26
N ARG A 376 -5.15 -13.45 -4.06
CA ARG A 376 -4.76 -12.10 -4.49
C ARG A 376 -3.42 -11.72 -3.88
N THR A 377 -2.52 -11.16 -4.68
CA THR A 377 -1.17 -10.75 -4.27
C THR A 377 -1.19 -9.52 -3.36
N PHE A 378 -0.03 -8.99 -3.00
CA PHE A 378 0.06 -7.85 -2.10
C PHE A 378 -0.40 -6.54 -2.74
N GLY A 379 0.09 -6.19 -3.91
CA GLY A 379 -0.18 -4.94 -4.61
C GLY A 379 0.95 -3.92 -4.50
N GLU A 380 2.20 -4.33 -4.78
CA GLU A 380 3.37 -3.46 -4.84
C GLU A 380 3.84 -3.31 -6.27
N GLY A 381 3.64 -2.12 -6.82
CA GLY A 381 4.05 -1.79 -8.19
C GLY A 381 4.52 -0.36 -8.33
N SER A 382 5.09 0.21 -7.28
CA SER A 382 5.51 1.61 -7.25
C SER A 382 7.03 1.77 -7.43
N VAL A 383 7.43 2.93 -7.96
CA VAL A 383 8.84 3.33 -8.08
C VAL A 383 9.05 4.66 -7.39
N GLN A 384 9.96 4.66 -6.40
CA GLN A 384 10.31 5.85 -5.63
C GLN A 384 11.53 6.55 -6.22
N LYS A 385 11.52 7.89 -6.12
CA LYS A 385 12.68 8.75 -6.36
C LYS A 385 13.11 9.41 -5.06
N THR A 386 14.41 9.36 -4.76
CA THR A 386 14.99 10.12 -3.66
C THR A 386 15.20 11.56 -4.11
N ILE A 387 14.68 12.52 -3.32
CA ILE A 387 14.82 13.96 -3.53
C ILE A 387 15.45 14.55 -2.27
N GLU A 388 16.70 14.99 -2.37
CA GLU A 388 17.40 15.65 -1.27
C GLU A 388 16.85 17.06 -1.07
N LEU A 389 16.66 17.45 0.20
CA LEU A 389 16.20 18.78 0.58
C LEU A 389 17.37 19.65 1.04
N PRO A 390 17.24 21.01 0.98
CA PRO A 390 18.34 21.92 1.32
C PRO A 390 18.84 21.83 2.77
N ASP A 391 18.02 21.35 3.68
CA ASP A 391 18.34 21.15 5.12
C ASP A 391 19.04 19.81 5.40
N GLY A 392 19.29 19.00 4.37
CA GLY A 392 19.88 17.68 4.46
C GLY A 392 18.88 16.54 4.73
N ALA A 393 17.58 16.85 4.81
CA ALA A 393 16.51 15.86 4.79
C ALA A 393 16.30 15.29 3.38
N ALA A 394 15.44 14.29 3.24
CA ALA A 394 15.08 13.76 1.93
C ALA A 394 13.63 13.28 1.87
N LEU A 395 13.10 13.29 0.66
CA LEU A 395 11.85 12.63 0.32
C LEU A 395 12.17 11.36 -0.48
N LEU A 396 11.58 10.26 -0.09
CA LEU A 396 11.36 9.11 -0.97
C LEU A 396 9.95 9.28 -1.51
N LEU A 397 9.82 9.64 -2.78
CA LEU A 397 8.53 9.97 -3.39
C LEU A 397 8.21 9.00 -4.50
N THR A 398 7.04 8.40 -4.46
CA THR A 398 6.51 7.58 -5.55
C THR A 398 6.29 8.47 -6.78
N VAL A 399 7.01 8.19 -7.85
CA VAL A 399 7.01 8.99 -9.09
C VAL A 399 6.43 8.24 -10.29
N ALA A 400 6.34 6.92 -10.21
CA ALA A 400 5.74 6.08 -11.25
C ALA A 400 5.17 4.80 -10.66
N LYS A 401 4.23 4.18 -11.40
CA LYS A 401 3.61 2.89 -11.06
C LYS A 401 3.64 1.96 -12.26
N TYR A 402 3.82 0.67 -11.99
CA TYR A 402 3.75 -0.36 -13.01
C TYR A 402 2.29 -0.71 -13.34
N GLU A 403 2.06 -0.93 -14.63
CA GLU A 403 0.82 -1.43 -15.19
C GLU A 403 1.12 -2.69 -16.01
N GLY A 404 0.22 -3.64 -15.98
CA GLY A 404 0.30 -4.86 -16.77
C GLY A 404 0.02 -4.67 -18.25
N PRO A 405 0.10 -5.75 -19.04
CA PRO A 405 -0.19 -5.73 -20.48
C PRO A 405 -1.62 -5.29 -20.81
N ASP A 406 -2.56 -5.47 -19.90
CA ASP A 406 -3.97 -5.09 -20.03
C ASP A 406 -4.29 -3.69 -19.48
N GLY A 407 -3.27 -2.94 -18.99
CA GLY A 407 -3.39 -1.61 -18.43
C GLY A 407 -3.87 -1.57 -16.98
N LYS A 408 -3.95 -2.71 -16.28
CA LYS A 408 -4.25 -2.73 -14.85
C LYS A 408 -3.04 -2.29 -14.04
N LYS A 409 -3.30 -1.53 -13.00
CA LYS A 409 -2.27 -1.10 -12.06
C LYS A 409 -2.01 -2.19 -11.04
N ILE A 410 -0.73 -2.50 -10.81
CA ILE A 410 -0.36 -3.44 -9.76
C ILE A 410 -0.44 -2.76 -8.39
N GLN A 411 0.00 -1.49 -8.31
CA GLN A 411 -0.02 -0.74 -7.06
C GLN A 411 -1.44 -0.61 -6.50
N ASP A 412 -1.65 -1.07 -5.28
CA ASP A 412 -2.92 -1.08 -4.54
C ASP A 412 -4.01 -2.01 -5.11
N GLU A 413 -4.00 -2.30 -6.43
CA GLU A 413 -4.98 -3.18 -7.08
C GLU A 413 -4.58 -4.65 -7.02
N ALA A 414 -3.28 -4.94 -6.90
CA ALA A 414 -2.70 -6.29 -6.84
C ALA A 414 -3.08 -7.19 -8.05
N VAL A 415 -2.43 -8.32 -8.17
CA VAL A 415 -2.80 -9.34 -9.17
C VAL A 415 -3.88 -10.25 -8.58
N THR A 416 -5.00 -10.34 -9.28
CA THR A 416 -6.09 -11.25 -8.91
C THR A 416 -5.93 -12.53 -9.71
N PRO A 417 -5.75 -13.70 -9.07
CA PRO A 417 -5.52 -14.94 -9.79
C PRO A 417 -6.73 -15.33 -10.68
N THR A 418 -6.45 -15.89 -11.87
CA THR A 418 -7.48 -16.40 -12.78
C THR A 418 -8.25 -17.59 -12.18
N VAL A 419 -7.60 -18.33 -11.28
CA VAL A 419 -8.21 -19.44 -10.53
C VAL A 419 -7.95 -19.22 -9.05
N GLN A 420 -8.98 -18.88 -8.30
CA GLN A 420 -8.87 -18.75 -6.86
C GLN A 420 -8.73 -20.12 -6.19
N ALA A 421 -7.68 -20.26 -5.41
CA ALA A 421 -7.41 -21.44 -4.60
C ALA A 421 -6.65 -20.96 -3.34
N GLY A 422 -7.38 -20.67 -2.28
CA GLY A 422 -6.77 -20.29 -0.99
C GLY A 422 -6.22 -21.50 -0.27
N GLN A 423 -5.24 -21.28 0.61
CA GLN A 423 -4.93 -22.22 1.68
C GLN A 423 -6.17 -22.30 2.60
N PRO A 424 -6.47 -23.47 3.17
CA PRO A 424 -7.47 -23.55 4.23
C PRO A 424 -7.20 -22.47 5.28
N ALA A 425 -8.26 -21.82 5.77
CA ALA A 425 -8.08 -20.83 6.84
C ALA A 425 -7.40 -21.51 8.04
N ASP A 426 -6.63 -20.74 8.83
CA ASP A 426 -5.97 -21.27 10.04
C ASP A 426 -6.94 -21.94 11.05
N ASP A 427 -8.26 -21.84 10.83
CA ASP A 427 -9.27 -22.58 11.61
C ASP A 427 -9.20 -24.09 11.42
N ASP A 428 -8.58 -24.54 10.31
CA ASP A 428 -8.39 -25.95 10.01
C ASP A 428 -7.04 -26.50 10.55
N LEU A 429 -6.24 -25.65 11.22
CA LEU A 429 -5.07 -26.10 11.97
C LEU A 429 -5.57 -26.87 13.20
N ASP A 430 -5.10 -28.09 13.37
CA ASP A 430 -5.34 -28.81 14.61
C ASP A 430 -4.62 -28.08 15.79
N ASP A 431 -5.08 -28.30 17.02
CA ASP A 431 -4.49 -27.71 18.24
C ASP A 431 -2.96 -28.00 18.39
N SER A 432 -2.38 -28.83 17.54
CA SER A 432 -0.96 -29.17 17.50
C SER A 432 -0.13 -28.27 16.56
N GLY A 433 -0.77 -27.33 15.85
CA GLY A 433 -0.09 -26.39 14.94
C GLY A 433 0.47 -27.05 13.67
N ASN A 434 -0.01 -28.23 13.30
CA ASN A 434 0.37 -28.89 12.06
C ASN A 434 -0.22 -28.14 10.87
N GLN A 435 0.62 -27.87 9.87
CA GLN A 435 0.18 -27.30 8.61
C GLN A 435 -0.89 -28.19 7.94
N PRO A 436 -1.79 -27.58 7.15
CA PRO A 436 -2.79 -28.34 6.41
C PRO A 436 -2.12 -29.44 5.60
N LYS A 437 -2.65 -30.65 5.64
CA LYS A 437 -2.10 -31.83 4.96
C LYS A 437 -2.06 -31.72 3.44
N GLU A 438 -2.76 -30.73 2.86
CA GLU A 438 -2.90 -30.55 1.41
C GLU A 438 -2.62 -29.11 0.99
N ASP A 439 -1.70 -28.95 0.00
CA ASP A 439 -1.45 -27.69 -0.69
C ASP A 439 -2.50 -27.51 -1.79
N ALA A 440 -3.66 -26.90 -1.45
CA ALA A 440 -4.77 -26.74 -2.35
C ALA A 440 -4.41 -25.97 -3.64
N PRO A 441 -3.64 -24.85 -3.61
CA PRO A 441 -3.17 -24.16 -4.82
C PRO A 441 -2.29 -25.05 -5.70
N LEU A 442 -1.37 -25.81 -5.12
CA LEU A 442 -0.51 -26.72 -5.89
C LEU A 442 -1.31 -27.87 -6.50
N ASN A 443 -2.22 -28.48 -5.74
CA ASN A 443 -3.10 -29.52 -6.25
C ASN A 443 -3.94 -29.03 -7.43
N LYS A 444 -4.46 -27.80 -7.34
CA LYS A 444 -5.22 -27.17 -8.43
C LYS A 444 -4.36 -26.90 -9.66
N ALA A 445 -3.12 -26.45 -9.49
CA ALA A 445 -2.17 -26.28 -10.59
C ALA A 445 -1.85 -27.60 -11.30
N LEU A 446 -1.64 -28.67 -10.54
CA LEU A 446 -1.42 -30.00 -11.10
C LEU A 446 -2.63 -30.51 -11.89
N GLU A 447 -3.85 -30.32 -11.38
CA GLU A 447 -5.12 -30.64 -12.08
C GLU A 447 -5.21 -29.91 -13.41
N LEU A 448 -5.00 -28.58 -13.43
CA LEU A 448 -5.05 -27.76 -14.63
C LEU A 448 -4.04 -28.20 -15.69
N LEU A 449 -2.82 -28.50 -15.26
CA LEU A 449 -1.79 -28.97 -16.19
C LEU A 449 -2.05 -30.38 -16.69
N LYS A 450 -2.68 -31.28 -15.91
CA LYS A 450 -3.12 -32.59 -16.39
C LYS A 450 -4.16 -32.47 -17.49
N ALA A 451 -5.13 -31.56 -17.32
CA ALA A 451 -6.20 -31.33 -18.31
C ALA A 451 -5.68 -30.74 -19.63
N LYS A 452 -4.58 -29.98 -19.61
CA LYS A 452 -3.91 -29.46 -20.82
C LYS A 452 -3.03 -30.56 -21.43
N ASN A 453 -3.66 -31.53 -22.06
CA ASN A 453 -2.93 -32.47 -22.91
C ASN A 453 -2.33 -31.69 -24.08
N GLY A 454 -1.01 -31.71 -24.19
CA GLY A 454 -0.23 -30.91 -25.12
C GLY A 454 -0.46 -31.14 -26.59
#